data_af21eddd286f1eda10af868a074e7331
#
_entry.id   af21eddd286f1eda10af868a074e7331
#
_cell.length_a   1.000
_cell.length_b   1.000
_cell.length_c   1.000
_cell.angle_alpha   90.00
_cell.angle_beta   90.00
_cell.angle_gamma   90.00
#
_symmetry.space_group_name_H-M   'P 1'
#
loop_
_entity.id
_entity.type
_entity.pdbx_description
1 polymer ?
#
loop_
_entity_poly.entity_id
_entity_poly.type
_entity_poly.pdbx_seq_one_letter_code
_entity_poly.pdbx_strand_id
1 'polypeptide(L)'
;MAVKILMPALSPTMESGKIAQWLVEENETVASGDILAEIETDKAIVELEAIDDGVVGKILFEAGPDQIKVNQPIAVLLLDGEDASAATALMQQDDAQAPQDESQDAPQHADPVTPVDAKPVATQVAAELTLPADTTYREIAMREALRDALAEEMRRDGDVFIMGEEVAEYEGAYKVTQGLLDEFGGQRVIDTPITEHAIAGLGTGAAFSGLKPVVEFMTFNFAMQAIDQIVNSAAKTRYMSGGQISCPIVFRGPNGVASRVAAQHSQDYSSWYAHVPGLIVLSPANASEAKGLLKAAIRDPNPVVFLEHELLYGETGQVPDYDDYVLPIGRARIVRSGADVTLVAYARGVAIALEAADALSDIGLEAEVIDLRSLRPLDVDTVIASVEKTNRMVTIEEGWPICSIGSELAAQVQRHAFDALDAPIEAVNGADVPMPYAENLERLALPQVAQIIAAAKRAAYFRDATA
;
A
#
# COMPACT_ATOMS: atom_id res chain seq x y z
N MET A 1 1.15 9.00 -39.83
CA MET A 1 2.21 9.92 -39.35
C MET A 1 3.51 9.18 -39.32
N ALA A 2 4.58 9.73 -39.90
CA ALA A 2 5.92 9.11 -39.81
C ALA A 2 6.34 9.02 -38.33
N VAL A 3 6.97 7.90 -37.94
CA VAL A 3 7.40 7.61 -36.58
C VAL A 3 8.90 7.56 -36.48
N LYS A 4 9.49 8.20 -35.47
CA LYS A 4 10.94 8.12 -35.21
C LYS A 4 11.27 6.83 -34.47
N ILE A 5 12.22 6.07 -34.98
CA ILE A 5 12.84 4.96 -34.27
C ILE A 5 13.99 5.56 -33.48
N LEU A 6 13.91 5.42 -32.15
CA LEU A 6 14.91 5.98 -31.23
C LEU A 6 15.88 4.92 -30.76
N MET A 7 17.12 5.32 -30.43
CA MET A 7 18.07 4.45 -29.73
C MET A 7 17.47 3.99 -28.39
N PRO A 8 17.19 2.71 -28.18
CA PRO A 8 16.53 2.23 -26.97
C PRO A 8 17.46 2.22 -25.76
N ALA A 9 16.91 2.36 -24.58
CA ALA A 9 17.60 2.10 -23.32
C ALA A 9 17.50 0.59 -23.00
N LEU A 10 18.47 -0.20 -23.42
CA LEU A 10 18.47 -1.67 -23.22
C LEU A 10 18.97 -2.11 -21.85
N SER A 11 19.41 -1.17 -21.01
CA SER A 11 19.69 -1.38 -19.60
C SER A 11 19.42 -0.09 -18.80
N PRO A 12 19.13 -0.18 -17.47
CA PRO A 12 18.86 1.00 -16.65
C PRO A 12 20.00 2.01 -16.56
N THR A 13 21.21 1.60 -16.88
CA THR A 13 22.43 2.41 -16.81
C THR A 13 22.99 2.77 -18.18
N MET A 14 22.29 2.45 -19.28
CA MET A 14 22.74 2.71 -20.63
C MET A 14 22.48 4.18 -20.99
N GLU A 15 23.57 4.92 -21.27
CA GLU A 15 23.49 6.32 -21.72
C GLU A 15 23.64 6.42 -23.26
N SER A 16 24.31 5.45 -23.86
CA SER A 16 24.54 5.37 -25.31
C SER A 16 24.76 3.94 -25.76
N GLY A 17 24.55 3.65 -27.05
CA GLY A 17 24.82 2.38 -27.70
C GLY A 17 25.39 2.58 -29.10
N LYS A 18 25.77 1.49 -29.77
CA LYS A 18 26.22 1.48 -31.16
C LYS A 18 25.29 0.61 -31.97
N ILE A 19 25.12 0.96 -33.26
CA ILE A 19 24.43 0.09 -34.20
C ILE A 19 25.51 -0.88 -34.74
N ALA A 20 25.43 -2.13 -34.32
CA ALA A 20 26.36 -3.17 -34.82
C ALA A 20 26.07 -3.54 -36.29
N GLN A 21 24.78 -3.69 -36.61
CA GLN A 21 24.32 -4.01 -37.95
C GLN A 21 22.87 -3.57 -38.15
N TRP A 22 22.52 -3.03 -39.35
CA TRP A 22 21.14 -2.94 -39.80
C TRP A 22 20.77 -4.25 -40.53
N LEU A 23 19.58 -4.76 -40.26
CA LEU A 23 18.98 -5.96 -40.87
C LEU A 23 17.93 -5.63 -41.91
N VAL A 24 17.65 -4.34 -42.11
CA VAL A 24 16.70 -3.78 -43.09
C VAL A 24 17.35 -2.68 -43.88
N GLU A 25 16.82 -2.42 -45.11
CA GLU A 25 17.25 -1.35 -45.99
C GLU A 25 16.20 -0.22 -46.07
N GLU A 26 16.64 1.00 -46.51
CA GLU A 26 15.69 2.09 -46.79
C GLU A 26 14.68 1.68 -47.88
N ASN A 27 13.41 1.99 -47.69
CA ASN A 27 12.24 1.60 -48.49
C ASN A 27 11.83 0.11 -48.37
N GLU A 28 12.35 -0.62 -47.43
CA GLU A 28 11.89 -1.96 -47.07
C GLU A 28 10.62 -1.90 -46.23
N THR A 29 9.67 -2.78 -46.53
CA THR A 29 8.44 -2.94 -45.72
C THR A 29 8.69 -3.85 -44.54
N VAL A 30 8.32 -3.43 -43.35
CA VAL A 30 8.47 -4.18 -42.11
C VAL A 30 7.13 -4.33 -41.40
N ALA A 31 6.93 -5.41 -40.69
CA ALA A 31 5.81 -5.64 -39.80
C ALA A 31 6.25 -5.50 -38.33
N SER A 32 5.28 -5.23 -37.46
CA SER A 32 5.53 -5.20 -36.01
C SER A 32 6.13 -6.53 -35.53
N GLY A 33 7.27 -6.46 -34.86
CA GLY A 33 8.09 -7.61 -34.44
C GLY A 33 9.22 -8.01 -35.40
N ASP A 34 9.33 -7.41 -36.59
CA ASP A 34 10.48 -7.64 -37.44
C ASP A 34 11.75 -6.98 -36.87
N ILE A 35 12.90 -7.67 -36.99
CA ILE A 35 14.15 -7.18 -36.44
C ILE A 35 14.73 -6.12 -37.40
N LEU A 36 14.92 -4.91 -36.89
CA LEU A 36 15.43 -3.77 -37.67
C LEU A 36 16.96 -3.66 -37.63
N ALA A 37 17.53 -3.84 -36.45
CA ALA A 37 18.95 -3.66 -36.22
C ALA A 37 19.44 -4.46 -35.01
N GLU A 38 20.75 -4.69 -34.96
CA GLU A 38 21.47 -5.16 -33.79
C GLU A 38 22.16 -3.98 -33.09
N ILE A 39 21.88 -3.79 -31.79
CA ILE A 39 22.46 -2.74 -30.97
C ILE A 39 23.50 -3.34 -30.03
N GLU A 40 24.74 -2.88 -30.11
CA GLU A 40 25.83 -3.25 -29.21
C GLU A 40 25.82 -2.32 -28.00
N THR A 41 25.70 -2.94 -26.80
CA THR A 41 25.80 -2.28 -25.50
C THR A 41 27.10 -2.66 -24.78
N ASP A 42 27.33 -2.11 -23.60
CA ASP A 42 28.46 -2.50 -22.73
C ASP A 42 28.40 -3.94 -22.22
N LYS A 43 27.29 -4.63 -22.40
CA LYS A 43 27.05 -6.00 -21.85
C LYS A 43 26.69 -7.05 -22.89
N ALA A 44 26.03 -6.67 -23.98
CA ALA A 44 25.52 -7.62 -24.97
C ALA A 44 25.17 -6.91 -26.30
N ILE A 45 24.99 -7.71 -27.35
CA ILE A 45 24.27 -7.30 -28.56
C ILE A 45 22.83 -7.69 -28.41
N VAL A 46 21.90 -6.75 -28.65
CA VAL A 46 20.46 -6.91 -28.49
C VAL A 46 19.78 -6.50 -29.80
N GLU A 47 18.78 -7.28 -30.20
CA GLU A 47 17.98 -7.03 -31.39
C GLU A 47 16.96 -5.89 -31.11
N LEU A 48 16.84 -4.96 -32.06
CA LEU A 48 15.85 -3.90 -32.09
C LEU A 48 14.74 -4.28 -33.05
N GLU A 49 13.52 -4.45 -32.53
CA GLU A 49 12.33 -4.83 -33.28
C GLU A 49 11.49 -3.62 -33.70
N ALA A 50 10.77 -3.74 -34.83
CA ALA A 50 9.77 -2.77 -35.26
C ALA A 50 8.56 -2.80 -34.30
N ILE A 51 8.12 -1.64 -33.83
CA ILE A 51 6.93 -1.52 -32.98
C ILE A 51 5.66 -1.52 -33.82
N ASP A 52 5.69 -0.91 -34.99
CA ASP A 52 4.58 -0.74 -35.92
C ASP A 52 4.85 -1.31 -37.30
N ASP A 53 3.80 -1.64 -38.04
CA ASP A 53 3.88 -1.96 -39.46
C ASP A 53 4.22 -0.69 -40.29
N GLY A 54 5.09 -0.77 -41.27
CA GLY A 54 5.42 0.39 -42.09
C GLY A 54 6.52 0.16 -43.10
N VAL A 55 7.05 1.25 -43.64
CA VAL A 55 8.18 1.25 -44.59
C VAL A 55 9.36 2.00 -43.95
N VAL A 56 10.55 1.46 -43.96
CA VAL A 56 11.74 2.14 -43.47
C VAL A 56 12.02 3.36 -44.37
N GLY A 57 11.66 4.55 -43.87
CA GLY A 57 11.76 5.77 -44.70
C GLY A 57 13.16 6.31 -44.82
N LYS A 58 13.91 6.34 -43.73
CA LYS A 58 15.31 6.81 -43.73
C LYS A 58 16.09 6.27 -42.52
N ILE A 59 17.30 5.82 -42.78
CA ILE A 59 18.31 5.47 -41.79
C ILE A 59 19.16 6.72 -41.49
N LEU A 60 19.30 7.13 -40.24
CA LEU A 60 19.99 8.37 -39.85
C LEU A 60 21.44 8.14 -39.40
N PHE A 61 21.74 6.93 -38.95
CA PHE A 61 23.11 6.53 -38.59
C PHE A 61 23.45 5.20 -39.25
N GLU A 62 24.60 5.13 -39.86
CA GLU A 62 25.13 3.87 -40.42
C GLU A 62 25.61 2.95 -39.28
N ALA A 63 25.67 1.64 -39.56
CA ALA A 63 26.29 0.70 -38.63
C ALA A 63 27.78 1.00 -38.48
N GLY A 64 28.29 1.04 -37.23
CA GLY A 64 29.69 1.40 -37.00
C GLY A 64 30.04 1.70 -35.54
N PRO A 65 31.25 2.28 -35.35
CA PRO A 65 31.79 2.50 -34.00
C PRO A 65 31.21 3.69 -33.25
N ASP A 66 30.33 4.49 -33.88
CA ASP A 66 29.83 5.72 -33.31
C ASP A 66 28.86 5.45 -32.14
N GLN A 67 29.06 6.16 -31.05
CA GLN A 67 28.19 6.11 -29.88
C GLN A 67 26.99 7.02 -30.10
N ILE A 68 25.78 6.46 -30.05
CA ILE A 68 24.53 7.16 -30.24
C ILE A 68 23.81 7.22 -28.87
N LYS A 69 23.43 8.41 -28.43
CA LYS A 69 22.77 8.60 -27.13
C LYS A 69 21.39 7.93 -27.11
N VAL A 70 21.02 7.39 -25.98
CA VAL A 70 19.65 6.89 -25.75
C VAL A 70 18.62 8.00 -26.02
N ASN A 71 17.50 7.63 -26.63
CA ASN A 71 16.45 8.50 -27.16
C ASN A 71 16.84 9.38 -28.35
N GLN A 72 18.01 9.22 -28.93
CA GLN A 72 18.36 9.89 -30.19
C GLN A 72 17.70 9.15 -31.38
N PRO A 73 17.06 9.85 -32.33
CA PRO A 73 16.48 9.23 -33.50
C PRO A 73 17.56 8.54 -34.34
N ILE A 74 17.36 7.26 -34.68
CA ILE A 74 18.29 6.46 -35.49
C ILE A 74 17.73 6.08 -36.86
N ALA A 75 16.39 6.04 -36.97
CA ALA A 75 15.71 5.86 -38.26
C ALA A 75 14.31 6.47 -38.23
N VAL A 76 13.63 6.54 -39.36
CA VAL A 76 12.26 6.98 -39.53
C VAL A 76 11.45 5.87 -40.21
N LEU A 77 10.33 5.47 -39.61
CA LEU A 77 9.35 4.55 -40.18
C LEU A 77 8.19 5.34 -40.76
N LEU A 78 7.84 5.08 -42.02
CA LEU A 78 6.65 5.63 -42.69
C LEU A 78 5.48 4.68 -42.51
N LEU A 79 4.39 5.14 -41.93
CA LEU A 79 3.14 4.39 -41.81
C LEU A 79 2.35 4.45 -43.12
N ASP A 80 1.35 3.58 -43.30
CA ASP A 80 0.54 3.49 -44.51
C ASP A 80 0.05 4.86 -45.07
N GLY A 81 0.35 5.14 -46.34
CA GLY A 81 -0.08 6.33 -47.07
C GLY A 81 0.88 7.52 -47.06
N GLU A 82 2.10 7.37 -46.53
CA GLU A 82 3.11 8.44 -46.46
C GLU A 82 4.23 8.24 -47.50
N ASP A 83 4.83 9.35 -47.92
CA ASP A 83 5.94 9.38 -48.82
C ASP A 83 7.24 9.90 -48.17
N ALA A 84 8.37 9.82 -48.85
CA ALA A 84 9.68 10.23 -48.34
C ALA A 84 9.73 11.73 -47.91
N SER A 85 8.78 12.56 -48.32
CA SER A 85 8.71 13.96 -47.94
C SER A 85 8.28 14.12 -46.47
N ALA A 86 7.48 13.17 -45.92
CA ALA A 86 7.08 13.13 -44.52
C ALA A 86 8.27 12.90 -43.59
N ALA A 87 9.22 12.04 -43.97
CA ALA A 87 10.45 11.80 -43.21
C ALA A 87 11.29 13.09 -43.11
N THR A 88 11.39 13.84 -44.22
CA THR A 88 12.15 15.11 -44.27
C THR A 88 11.48 16.21 -43.45
N ALA A 89 10.15 16.31 -43.48
CA ALA A 89 9.38 17.28 -42.68
C ALA A 89 9.50 17.02 -41.17
N LEU A 90 9.53 15.74 -40.73
CA LEU A 90 9.68 15.35 -39.34
C LEU A 90 11.05 15.73 -38.76
N MET A 91 12.09 15.76 -39.61
CA MET A 91 13.45 16.15 -39.22
C MET A 91 13.63 17.66 -39.11
N GLN A 92 12.91 18.46 -39.94
CA GLN A 92 13.01 19.92 -39.92
C GLN A 92 12.30 20.55 -38.72
N GLN A 93 11.43 19.84 -38.03
CA GLN A 93 10.78 20.31 -36.79
C GLN A 93 11.72 20.32 -35.58
N ASP A 94 12.77 19.51 -35.54
CA ASP A 94 13.72 19.48 -34.43
C ASP A 94 14.78 20.58 -34.49
N ASP A 95 15.12 21.10 -35.69
CA ASP A 95 16.05 22.23 -35.82
C ASP A 95 15.50 23.58 -35.30
N ALA A 96 14.20 23.66 -35.02
CA ALA A 96 13.56 24.89 -34.52
C ALA A 96 13.46 24.94 -32.96
N GLN A 97 13.90 23.90 -32.26
CA GLN A 97 13.87 23.81 -30.80
C GLN A 97 15.16 23.22 -30.20
N ALA A 98 16.32 23.65 -30.68
CA ALA A 98 17.57 23.43 -29.96
C ALA A 98 17.67 24.40 -28.79
N PRO A 99 17.85 23.96 -27.54
CA PRO A 99 18.25 24.81 -26.45
C PRO A 99 19.68 25.32 -26.75
N GLN A 100 19.89 26.62 -26.63
CA GLN A 100 21.20 27.24 -26.75
C GLN A 100 22.14 26.62 -25.69
N ASP A 101 23.27 26.13 -26.18
CA ASP A 101 24.40 25.62 -25.42
C ASP A 101 24.95 26.77 -24.51
N GLU A 102 24.64 26.76 -23.24
CA GLU A 102 25.45 27.45 -22.26
C GLU A 102 26.47 26.46 -21.72
N SER A 103 27.59 26.43 -22.45
CA SER A 103 28.84 25.85 -21.95
C SER A 103 29.25 26.65 -20.69
N GLN A 104 29.17 26.07 -19.52
CA GLN A 104 30.11 26.33 -18.43
C GLN A 104 30.05 25.28 -17.33
N ASP A 105 31.24 24.77 -17.04
CA ASP A 105 31.67 24.09 -15.83
C ASP A 105 31.14 22.66 -15.57
N ALA A 106 32.04 21.71 -15.83
CA ALA A 106 32.01 20.41 -15.17
C ALA A 106 31.92 20.61 -13.65
N PRO A 107 31.00 19.92 -12.95
CA PRO A 107 30.93 20.04 -11.51
C PRO A 107 32.19 19.44 -10.89
N GLN A 108 33.02 20.31 -10.32
CA GLN A 108 34.01 19.94 -9.35
C GLN A 108 33.28 19.27 -8.17
N HIS A 109 33.77 18.12 -7.75
CA HIS A 109 33.47 17.40 -6.53
C HIS A 109 32.15 17.80 -5.87
N ALA A 110 31.11 16.94 -6.01
CA ALA A 110 29.92 17.04 -5.19
C ALA A 110 30.38 17.02 -3.71
N ASP A 111 30.14 18.11 -3.00
CA ASP A 111 30.21 18.13 -1.55
C ASP A 111 29.39 16.94 -1.01
N PRO A 112 29.81 16.32 0.10
CA PRO A 112 29.05 15.22 0.68
C PRO A 112 27.62 15.68 0.86
N VAL A 113 26.69 14.96 0.21
CA VAL A 113 25.25 15.21 0.34
C VAL A 113 24.95 15.18 1.83
N THR A 114 24.81 16.36 2.42
CA THR A 114 24.19 16.46 3.75
C THR A 114 22.88 15.72 3.66
N PRO A 115 22.58 14.80 4.57
CA PRO A 115 21.26 14.18 4.61
C PRO A 115 20.26 15.34 4.62
N VAL A 116 19.48 15.47 3.55
CA VAL A 116 18.32 16.35 3.59
C VAL A 116 17.47 15.71 4.65
N ASP A 117 17.34 16.37 5.81
CA ASP A 117 16.24 16.13 6.73
C ASP A 117 14.97 16.47 5.95
N ALA A 118 14.56 15.54 5.09
CA ALA A 118 13.25 15.55 4.54
C ALA A 118 12.33 15.28 5.73
N LYS A 119 11.94 16.36 6.42
CA LYS A 119 10.69 16.30 7.19
C LYS A 119 9.71 15.63 6.25
N PRO A 120 9.06 14.54 6.69
CA PRO A 120 8.00 13.95 5.88
C PRO A 120 7.17 15.12 5.40
N VAL A 121 6.94 15.22 4.09
CA VAL A 121 5.97 16.20 3.57
C VAL A 121 4.74 15.92 4.37
N ALA A 122 4.41 16.82 5.29
CA ALA A 122 3.24 16.68 6.14
C ALA A 122 2.07 16.62 5.17
N THR A 123 1.66 15.41 4.85
CA THR A 123 0.37 15.20 4.24
C THR A 123 -0.57 15.88 5.21
N GLN A 124 -1.29 16.92 4.79
CA GLN A 124 -2.25 17.58 5.67
C GLN A 124 -3.28 16.51 6.02
N VAL A 125 -3.04 15.85 7.16
CA VAL A 125 -3.94 14.81 7.64
C VAL A 125 -5.22 15.54 8.03
N ALA A 126 -6.34 15.16 7.41
CA ALA A 126 -7.63 15.77 7.66
C ALA A 126 -7.94 15.75 9.18
N ALA A 127 -8.57 16.78 9.69
CA ALA A 127 -9.02 16.80 11.08
C ALA A 127 -10.01 15.65 11.35
N GLU A 128 -10.04 15.14 12.57
CA GLU A 128 -11.02 14.12 12.96
C GLU A 128 -12.44 14.65 12.73
N LEU A 129 -13.33 13.78 12.22
CA LEU A 129 -14.69 14.14 11.88
C LEU A 129 -15.46 14.57 13.14
N THR A 130 -16.00 15.78 13.14
CA THR A 130 -16.94 16.23 14.16
C THR A 130 -18.35 15.86 13.70
N LEU A 131 -18.97 14.91 14.38
CA LEU A 131 -20.33 14.48 14.09
C LEU A 131 -21.36 15.53 14.57
N PRO A 132 -22.51 15.68 13.86
CA PRO A 132 -23.63 16.48 14.35
C PRO A 132 -24.06 16.04 15.75
N ALA A 133 -24.49 17.01 16.57
CA ALA A 133 -24.87 16.74 17.97
C ALA A 133 -26.10 15.81 18.13
N ASP A 134 -26.91 15.71 17.08
CA ASP A 134 -28.10 14.86 16.99
C ASP A 134 -27.85 13.52 16.28
N THR A 135 -26.59 13.16 16.03
CA THR A 135 -26.24 11.88 15.41
C THR A 135 -26.73 10.72 16.28
N THR A 136 -27.50 9.84 15.68
CA THR A 136 -27.92 8.58 16.31
C THR A 136 -26.84 7.50 16.10
N TYR A 137 -26.89 6.47 16.95
CA TYR A 137 -25.95 5.35 16.90
C TYR A 137 -26.71 4.04 16.83
N ARG A 138 -26.18 3.08 16.06
CA ARG A 138 -26.68 1.70 16.02
C ARG A 138 -25.62 0.77 16.62
N GLU A 139 -26.05 -0.16 17.46
CA GLU A 139 -25.19 -1.24 17.94
C GLU A 139 -25.21 -2.38 16.91
N ILE A 140 -24.12 -2.55 16.17
CA ILE A 140 -24.00 -3.58 15.11
C ILE A 140 -22.66 -4.27 15.19
N ALA A 141 -22.59 -5.49 14.63
CA ALA A 141 -21.34 -6.24 14.53
C ALA A 141 -20.40 -5.61 13.50
N MET A 142 -19.09 -5.82 13.66
CA MET A 142 -18.08 -5.27 12.74
C MET A 142 -18.31 -5.73 11.29
N ARG A 143 -18.71 -7.00 11.05
CA ARG A 143 -19.05 -7.47 9.69
C ARG A 143 -20.23 -6.72 9.07
N GLU A 144 -21.22 -6.33 9.90
CA GLU A 144 -22.37 -5.54 9.43
C GLU A 144 -21.98 -4.10 9.14
N ALA A 145 -21.07 -3.53 9.94
CA ALA A 145 -20.53 -2.20 9.71
C ALA A 145 -19.71 -2.12 8.41
N LEU A 146 -18.93 -3.17 8.08
CA LEU A 146 -18.21 -3.31 6.80
C LEU A 146 -19.19 -3.44 5.63
N ARG A 147 -20.22 -4.31 5.77
CA ARG A 147 -21.27 -4.44 4.75
C ARG A 147 -21.98 -3.11 4.50
N ASP A 148 -22.36 -2.41 5.54
CA ASP A 148 -23.02 -1.11 5.43
C ASP A 148 -22.13 -0.08 4.72
N ALA A 149 -20.82 -0.06 5.02
CA ALA A 149 -19.85 0.79 4.33
C ALA A 149 -19.79 0.48 2.83
N LEU A 150 -19.73 -0.78 2.45
CA LEU A 150 -19.73 -1.22 1.06
C LEU A 150 -21.04 -0.81 0.35
N ALA A 151 -22.18 -1.10 0.94
CA ALA A 151 -23.49 -0.77 0.38
C ALA A 151 -23.65 0.76 0.19
N GLU A 152 -23.27 1.56 1.18
CA GLU A 152 -23.34 3.02 1.11
C GLU A 152 -22.46 3.59 0.00
N GLU A 153 -21.22 3.13 -0.14
CA GLU A 153 -20.32 3.60 -1.21
C GLU A 153 -20.73 3.08 -2.59
N MET A 154 -21.28 1.87 -2.71
CA MET A 154 -21.84 1.36 -3.96
C MET A 154 -23.10 2.11 -4.41
N ARG A 155 -23.95 2.56 -3.47
CA ARG A 155 -25.09 3.45 -3.79
C ARG A 155 -24.65 4.82 -4.24
N ARG A 156 -23.60 5.33 -3.61
CA ARG A 156 -23.04 6.66 -3.86
C ARG A 156 -22.33 6.75 -5.20
N ASP A 157 -21.63 5.69 -5.61
CA ASP A 157 -20.74 5.71 -6.78
C ASP A 157 -20.92 4.43 -7.61
N GLY A 158 -21.32 4.65 -8.88
CA GLY A 158 -21.57 3.58 -9.84
C GLY A 158 -20.34 2.78 -10.25
N ASP A 159 -19.15 3.36 -10.08
CA ASP A 159 -17.87 2.74 -10.45
C ASP A 159 -17.34 1.77 -9.35
N VAL A 160 -17.91 1.81 -8.14
CA VAL A 160 -17.56 0.88 -7.05
C VAL A 160 -18.19 -0.47 -7.29
N PHE A 161 -17.40 -1.53 -7.29
CA PHE A 161 -17.87 -2.92 -7.38
C PHE A 161 -17.01 -3.84 -6.50
N ILE A 162 -17.56 -4.99 -6.16
CA ILE A 162 -16.90 -5.99 -5.29
C ILE A 162 -16.61 -7.23 -6.13
N MET A 163 -15.41 -7.78 -5.98
CA MET A 163 -15.03 -9.05 -6.59
C MET A 163 -14.19 -9.88 -5.61
N GLY A 164 -14.36 -11.18 -5.67
CA GLY A 164 -13.65 -12.11 -4.81
C GLY A 164 -14.25 -13.50 -4.84
N GLU A 165 -13.70 -14.40 -4.05
CA GLU A 165 -14.19 -15.77 -3.94
C GLU A 165 -15.44 -15.82 -3.05
N GLU A 166 -16.54 -16.41 -3.56
CA GLU A 166 -17.78 -16.61 -2.80
C GLU A 166 -18.44 -15.32 -2.26
N VAL A 167 -18.10 -14.14 -2.84
CA VAL A 167 -18.62 -12.85 -2.35
C VAL A 167 -20.04 -12.55 -2.80
N ALA A 168 -20.52 -13.18 -3.87
CA ALA A 168 -21.85 -12.98 -4.44
C ALA A 168 -22.87 -14.00 -3.92
N GLU A 169 -22.92 -15.20 -4.52
CA GLU A 169 -23.96 -16.20 -4.22
C GLU A 169 -23.89 -16.72 -2.77
N TYR A 170 -22.70 -16.90 -2.24
CA TYR A 170 -22.49 -17.34 -0.85
C TYR A 170 -22.48 -16.20 0.16
N GLU A 171 -22.50 -14.94 -0.29
CA GLU A 171 -22.50 -13.73 0.55
C GLU A 171 -21.22 -13.57 1.43
N GLY A 172 -20.10 -14.10 0.95
CA GLY A 172 -18.83 -14.12 1.64
C GLY A 172 -18.73 -15.18 2.76
N ALA A 173 -17.51 -15.66 3.01
CA ALA A 173 -17.26 -16.65 4.06
C ALA A 173 -17.64 -16.14 5.45
N TYR A 174 -17.50 -14.83 5.69
CA TYR A 174 -17.79 -14.16 6.96
C TYR A 174 -19.04 -13.28 6.91
N LYS A 175 -19.84 -13.36 5.82
CA LYS A 175 -21.09 -12.60 5.62
C LYS A 175 -20.92 -11.07 5.59
N VAL A 176 -19.74 -10.61 5.17
CA VAL A 176 -19.48 -9.17 4.96
C VAL A 176 -20.21 -8.63 3.74
N THR A 177 -20.48 -9.47 2.75
CA THR A 177 -21.19 -9.09 1.52
C THR A 177 -22.66 -9.51 1.49
N GLN A 178 -23.22 -9.85 2.64
CA GLN A 178 -24.60 -10.32 2.76
C GLN A 178 -25.62 -9.33 2.18
N GLY A 179 -26.46 -9.80 1.24
CA GLY A 179 -27.52 -9.05 0.58
C GLY A 179 -27.03 -8.08 -0.52
N LEU A 180 -25.73 -7.94 -0.76
CA LEU A 180 -25.21 -7.01 -1.75
C LEU A 180 -25.51 -7.48 -3.19
N LEU A 181 -25.48 -8.79 -3.45
CA LEU A 181 -25.85 -9.33 -4.76
C LEU A 181 -27.32 -9.00 -5.13
N ASP A 182 -28.23 -9.16 -4.17
CA ASP A 182 -29.64 -8.85 -4.38
C ASP A 182 -29.89 -7.36 -4.67
N GLU A 183 -29.12 -6.48 -4.03
CA GLU A 183 -29.28 -5.03 -4.17
C GLU A 183 -28.60 -4.50 -5.44
N PHE A 184 -27.38 -4.94 -5.77
CA PHE A 184 -26.55 -4.33 -6.82
C PHE A 184 -26.40 -5.18 -8.08
N GLY A 185 -26.79 -6.45 -8.02
CA GLY A 185 -26.72 -7.39 -9.14
C GLY A 185 -25.32 -7.91 -9.46
N GLY A 186 -25.24 -8.96 -10.28
CA GLY A 186 -24.02 -9.70 -10.60
C GLY A 186 -22.99 -8.94 -11.47
N GLN A 187 -23.29 -7.73 -11.94
CA GLN A 187 -22.28 -6.88 -12.58
C GLN A 187 -21.44 -6.08 -11.58
N ARG A 188 -21.92 -5.97 -10.36
CA ARG A 188 -21.26 -5.19 -9.30
C ARG A 188 -20.86 -5.99 -8.07
N VAL A 189 -21.36 -7.22 -7.94
CA VAL A 189 -20.95 -8.20 -6.93
C VAL A 189 -20.61 -9.48 -7.66
N ILE A 190 -19.32 -9.80 -7.77
CA ILE A 190 -18.79 -10.74 -8.75
C ILE A 190 -18.05 -11.87 -8.05
N ASP A 191 -18.57 -13.09 -8.15
CA ASP A 191 -17.82 -14.29 -7.76
C ASP A 191 -16.71 -14.58 -8.77
N THR A 192 -15.52 -14.89 -8.26
CA THR A 192 -14.35 -15.23 -9.06
C THR A 192 -13.92 -16.68 -8.81
N PRO A 193 -13.26 -17.33 -9.78
CA PRO A 193 -12.51 -18.55 -9.49
C PRO A 193 -11.43 -18.32 -8.43
N ILE A 194 -10.97 -19.38 -7.75
CA ILE A 194 -9.86 -19.32 -6.79
C ILE A 194 -8.54 -19.09 -7.54
N THR A 195 -8.15 -17.82 -7.66
CA THR A 195 -6.94 -17.38 -8.36
C THR A 195 -6.54 -15.99 -7.88
N GLU A 196 -6.03 -15.86 -6.69
CA GLU A 196 -5.77 -14.57 -6.03
C GLU A 196 -4.88 -13.64 -6.88
N HIS A 197 -3.89 -14.21 -7.59
CA HIS A 197 -3.07 -13.45 -8.55
C HIS A 197 -3.92 -12.81 -9.66
N ALA A 198 -4.80 -13.59 -10.28
CA ALA A 198 -5.67 -13.10 -11.35
C ALA A 198 -6.72 -12.11 -10.83
N ILE A 199 -7.31 -12.38 -9.66
CA ILE A 199 -8.30 -11.49 -9.02
C ILE A 199 -7.68 -10.12 -8.76
N ALA A 200 -6.51 -10.08 -8.14
CA ALA A 200 -5.79 -8.83 -7.87
C ALA A 200 -5.38 -8.11 -9.17
N GLY A 201 -4.91 -8.86 -10.17
CA GLY A 201 -4.53 -8.30 -11.47
C GLY A 201 -5.71 -7.70 -12.23
N LEU A 202 -6.85 -8.40 -12.29
CA LEU A 202 -8.09 -7.91 -12.90
C LEU A 202 -8.60 -6.65 -12.18
N GLY A 203 -8.64 -6.67 -10.85
CA GLY A 203 -9.03 -5.50 -10.05
C GLY A 203 -8.10 -4.32 -10.30
N THR A 204 -6.79 -4.54 -10.33
CA THR A 204 -5.79 -3.50 -10.60
C THR A 204 -5.97 -2.89 -12.01
N GLY A 205 -6.17 -3.73 -13.03
CA GLY A 205 -6.46 -3.26 -14.41
C GLY A 205 -7.77 -2.49 -14.51
N ALA A 206 -8.81 -2.91 -13.80
CA ALA A 206 -10.07 -2.17 -13.71
C ALA A 206 -9.89 -0.80 -13.05
N ALA A 207 -9.09 -0.73 -11.99
CA ALA A 207 -8.77 0.54 -11.32
C ALA A 207 -8.01 1.50 -12.25
N PHE A 208 -7.07 1.02 -13.06
CA PHE A 208 -6.37 1.84 -14.07
C PHE A 208 -7.33 2.41 -15.13
N SER A 209 -8.44 1.72 -15.37
CA SER A 209 -9.49 2.15 -16.30
C SER A 209 -10.52 3.10 -15.68
N GLY A 210 -10.35 3.49 -14.41
CA GLY A 210 -11.20 4.43 -13.70
C GLY A 210 -12.32 3.83 -12.86
N LEU A 211 -12.45 2.50 -12.82
CA LEU A 211 -13.36 1.81 -11.89
C LEU A 211 -12.76 1.77 -10.49
N LYS A 212 -13.59 1.44 -9.49
CA LYS A 212 -13.21 1.36 -8.08
C LYS A 212 -13.48 -0.02 -7.50
N PRO A 213 -12.61 -0.99 -7.80
CA PRO A 213 -12.77 -2.35 -7.29
C PRO A 213 -12.47 -2.43 -5.79
N VAL A 214 -13.32 -3.17 -5.10
CA VAL A 214 -13.03 -3.73 -3.78
C VAL A 214 -12.77 -5.23 -3.98
N VAL A 215 -11.51 -5.61 -3.86
CA VAL A 215 -11.06 -7.00 -4.01
C VAL A 215 -11.04 -7.66 -2.65
N GLU A 216 -11.88 -8.68 -2.45
CA GLU A 216 -11.89 -9.48 -1.24
C GLU A 216 -10.97 -10.70 -1.41
N PHE A 217 -9.99 -10.82 -0.52
CA PHE A 217 -9.32 -12.09 -0.27
C PHE A 217 -10.04 -12.82 0.88
N MET A 218 -10.32 -14.09 0.74
CA MET A 218 -10.92 -14.89 1.80
C MET A 218 -10.08 -14.81 3.09
N THR A 219 -8.77 -14.72 2.93
CA THR A 219 -7.82 -14.33 3.98
C THR A 219 -6.54 -13.76 3.35
N PHE A 220 -5.89 -12.82 4.02
CA PHE A 220 -4.59 -12.31 3.58
C PHE A 220 -3.48 -13.37 3.57
N ASN A 221 -3.68 -14.50 4.23
CA ASN A 221 -2.79 -15.66 4.09
C ASN A 221 -2.69 -16.16 2.64
N PHE A 222 -3.75 -16.04 1.85
CA PHE A 222 -3.78 -16.42 0.42
C PHE A 222 -3.39 -15.28 -0.50
N ALA A 223 -3.52 -14.04 -0.05
CA ALA A 223 -3.09 -12.86 -0.80
C ALA A 223 -1.58 -12.86 -1.13
N MET A 224 -0.78 -13.71 -0.48
CA MET A 224 0.62 -13.92 -0.85
C MET A 224 0.81 -14.32 -2.32
N GLN A 225 -0.13 -15.04 -2.92
CA GLN A 225 -0.10 -15.40 -4.33
C GLN A 225 -0.30 -14.17 -5.24
N ALA A 226 -0.94 -13.14 -4.73
CA ALA A 226 -1.25 -11.90 -5.43
C ALA A 226 -0.23 -10.77 -5.15
N ILE A 227 0.82 -11.02 -4.38
CA ILE A 227 1.72 -9.98 -3.87
C ILE A 227 2.37 -9.16 -5.00
N ASP A 228 2.67 -9.76 -6.14
CA ASP A 228 3.21 -9.07 -7.30
C ASP A 228 2.23 -8.01 -7.82
N GLN A 229 0.95 -8.35 -7.96
CA GLN A 229 -0.08 -7.42 -8.44
C GLN A 229 -0.30 -6.27 -7.46
N ILE A 230 -0.22 -6.53 -6.16
CA ILE A 230 -0.37 -5.51 -5.12
C ILE A 230 0.87 -4.59 -5.08
N VAL A 231 2.08 -5.18 -5.07
CA VAL A 231 3.34 -4.45 -4.82
C VAL A 231 3.92 -3.83 -6.10
N ASN A 232 3.96 -4.55 -7.22
CA ASN A 232 4.57 -4.08 -8.46
C ASN A 232 3.56 -3.37 -9.36
N SER A 233 2.33 -3.86 -9.48
CA SER A 233 1.33 -3.24 -10.34
C SER A 233 0.58 -2.10 -9.63
N ALA A 234 -0.20 -2.38 -8.59
CA ALA A 234 -1.04 -1.36 -7.94
C ALA A 234 -0.21 -0.25 -7.26
N ALA A 235 0.76 -0.62 -6.42
CA ALA A 235 1.52 0.35 -5.63
C ALA A 235 2.45 1.26 -6.45
N LYS A 236 2.92 0.83 -7.64
CA LYS A 236 3.98 1.51 -8.39
C LYS A 236 3.48 2.29 -9.60
N THR A 237 2.36 1.91 -10.19
CA THR A 237 1.93 2.46 -11.50
C THR A 237 1.69 3.97 -11.44
N ARG A 238 1.10 4.49 -10.37
CA ARG A 238 0.91 5.94 -10.22
C ARG A 238 2.25 6.70 -10.23
N TYR A 239 3.26 6.19 -9.54
CA TYR A 239 4.61 6.77 -9.54
C TYR A 239 5.25 6.68 -10.94
N MET A 240 5.24 5.48 -11.55
CA MET A 240 5.85 5.25 -12.86
C MET A 240 5.19 6.06 -13.99
N SER A 241 3.89 6.33 -13.88
CA SER A 241 3.15 7.16 -14.85
C SER A 241 3.26 8.67 -14.58
N GLY A 242 4.07 9.11 -13.60
CA GLY A 242 4.14 10.52 -13.23
C GLY A 242 2.80 11.08 -12.71
N GLY A 243 1.96 10.24 -12.10
CA GLY A 243 0.66 10.62 -11.55
C GLY A 243 -0.50 10.61 -12.56
N GLN A 244 -0.24 10.25 -13.83
CA GLN A 244 -1.28 10.23 -14.87
C GLN A 244 -2.29 9.09 -14.67
N ILE A 245 -1.86 7.96 -14.09
CA ILE A 245 -2.71 6.82 -13.78
C ILE A 245 -2.91 6.76 -12.27
N SER A 246 -4.16 6.80 -11.83
CA SER A 246 -4.55 6.48 -10.44
C SER A 246 -4.88 4.99 -10.32
N CYS A 247 -4.89 4.50 -9.07
CA CYS A 247 -5.24 3.10 -8.77
C CYS A 247 -6.17 3.05 -7.56
N PRO A 248 -7.44 3.50 -7.70
CA PRO A 248 -8.42 3.50 -6.61
C PRO A 248 -8.95 2.10 -6.34
N ILE A 249 -8.14 1.24 -5.72
CA ILE A 249 -8.47 -0.14 -5.39
C ILE A 249 -8.35 -0.37 -3.89
N VAL A 250 -9.26 -1.16 -3.35
CA VAL A 250 -9.17 -1.68 -1.98
C VAL A 250 -8.96 -3.19 -2.03
N PHE A 251 -7.86 -3.66 -1.45
CA PHE A 251 -7.64 -5.06 -1.14
C PHE A 251 -8.03 -5.28 0.32
N ARG A 252 -9.05 -6.10 0.58
CA ARG A 252 -9.57 -6.32 1.92
C ARG A 252 -9.70 -7.82 2.26
N GLY A 253 -9.73 -8.11 3.53
CA GLY A 253 -9.95 -9.46 4.07
C GLY A 253 -9.34 -9.62 5.46
N PRO A 254 -9.60 -10.76 6.16
CA PRO A 254 -9.04 -11.03 7.47
C PRO A 254 -7.53 -11.25 7.42
N ASN A 255 -6.86 -10.72 8.43
CA ASN A 255 -5.42 -10.80 8.68
C ASN A 255 -5.21 -11.17 10.16
N GLY A 256 -4.08 -11.75 10.50
CA GLY A 256 -3.79 -12.18 11.87
C GLY A 256 -4.38 -13.55 12.21
N VAL A 257 -4.56 -13.82 13.49
CA VAL A 257 -5.04 -15.09 13.97
C VAL A 257 -6.50 -15.33 13.60
N ALA A 258 -6.78 -16.55 13.17
CA ALA A 258 -8.12 -17.10 13.00
C ALA A 258 -8.36 -18.24 14.01
N SER A 259 -9.59 -18.76 14.08
CA SER A 259 -9.94 -19.75 15.08
C SER A 259 -9.40 -21.15 14.76
N ARG A 260 -8.25 -21.52 15.29
CA ARG A 260 -7.63 -22.89 15.22
C ARG A 260 -7.38 -23.41 13.81
N VAL A 261 -6.88 -22.58 12.95
CA VAL A 261 -6.55 -22.95 11.56
C VAL A 261 -5.04 -23.07 11.32
N ALA A 262 -4.23 -22.91 12.35
CA ALA A 262 -2.79 -23.14 12.38
C ALA A 262 -1.95 -22.21 11.47
N ALA A 263 -0.72 -22.65 11.15
CA ALA A 263 0.40 -21.86 10.69
C ALA A 263 0.14 -21.08 9.39
N GLN A 264 -0.53 -21.68 8.41
CA GLN A 264 -0.74 -21.08 7.09
C GLN A 264 -1.95 -20.15 7.01
N HIS A 265 -2.80 -20.11 8.06
CA HIS A 265 -4.06 -19.37 8.06
C HIS A 265 -4.18 -18.37 9.23
N SER A 266 -3.08 -18.12 9.94
CA SER A 266 -3.08 -17.28 11.14
C SER A 266 -1.84 -16.39 11.20
N GLN A 267 -1.51 -15.74 10.08
CA GLN A 267 -0.33 -14.89 9.96
C GLN A 267 -0.75 -13.41 9.88
N ASP A 268 0.02 -12.55 10.51
CA ASP A 268 -0.15 -11.10 10.40
C ASP A 268 0.84 -10.53 9.38
N TYR A 269 0.30 -9.96 8.29
CA TYR A 269 1.05 -9.36 7.20
C TYR A 269 1.14 -7.83 7.27
N SER A 270 0.76 -7.23 8.38
CA SER A 270 0.75 -5.78 8.57
C SER A 270 2.07 -5.13 8.19
N SER A 271 3.20 -5.69 8.69
CA SER A 271 4.55 -5.19 8.39
C SER A 271 4.94 -5.32 6.93
N TRP A 272 4.52 -6.39 6.24
CA TRP A 272 4.84 -6.61 4.84
C TRP A 272 4.27 -5.53 3.95
N TYR A 273 2.98 -5.22 4.11
CA TYR A 273 2.32 -4.21 3.30
C TYR A 273 2.67 -2.79 3.73
N ALA A 274 2.82 -2.53 5.02
CA ALA A 274 3.23 -1.23 5.54
C ALA A 274 4.65 -0.84 5.10
N HIS A 275 5.51 -1.80 4.78
CA HIS A 275 6.85 -1.55 4.24
C HIS A 275 6.84 -0.97 2.82
N VAL A 276 5.79 -1.24 2.02
CA VAL A 276 5.78 -0.96 0.57
C VAL A 276 5.40 0.49 0.25
N PRO A 277 6.29 1.30 -0.37
CA PRO A 277 5.91 2.62 -0.85
C PRO A 277 4.83 2.55 -1.92
N GLY A 278 3.83 3.45 -1.83
CA GLY A 278 2.69 3.52 -2.75
C GLY A 278 1.43 2.84 -2.23
N LEU A 279 1.51 2.04 -1.17
CA LEU A 279 0.33 1.49 -0.48
C LEU A 279 -0.12 2.37 0.68
N ILE A 280 -1.42 2.42 0.91
CA ILE A 280 -2.03 2.79 2.18
C ILE A 280 -2.38 1.50 2.90
N VAL A 281 -2.14 1.42 4.22
CA VAL A 281 -2.44 0.21 5.01
C VAL A 281 -3.25 0.60 6.24
N LEU A 282 -4.44 0.02 6.35
CA LEU A 282 -5.40 0.31 7.42
C LEU A 282 -5.74 -0.97 8.18
N SER A 283 -5.94 -0.86 9.49
CA SER A 283 -6.29 -2.01 10.36
C SER A 283 -7.21 -1.56 11.49
N PRO A 284 -8.54 -1.58 11.28
CA PRO A 284 -9.51 -1.11 12.27
C PRO A 284 -9.62 -2.06 13.47
N ALA A 285 -9.90 -1.50 14.65
CA ALA A 285 -10.04 -2.25 15.89
C ALA A 285 -11.51 -2.49 16.32
N ASN A 286 -12.48 -1.81 15.71
CA ASN A 286 -13.89 -1.90 16.09
C ASN A 286 -14.84 -1.58 14.92
N ALA A 287 -16.15 -1.84 15.11
CA ALA A 287 -17.17 -1.67 14.09
C ALA A 287 -17.27 -0.24 13.52
N SER A 288 -17.18 0.77 14.39
CA SER A 288 -17.24 2.17 13.97
C SER A 288 -16.07 2.55 13.07
N GLU A 289 -14.87 2.16 13.45
CA GLU A 289 -13.66 2.41 12.67
C GLU A 289 -13.65 1.63 11.34
N ALA A 290 -14.11 0.38 11.38
CA ALA A 290 -14.24 -0.44 10.18
C ALA A 290 -15.12 0.25 9.13
N LYS A 291 -16.28 0.78 9.52
CA LYS A 291 -17.17 1.55 8.63
C LYS A 291 -16.49 2.80 8.08
N GLY A 292 -16.00 3.66 8.96
CA GLY A 292 -15.48 4.97 8.57
C GLY A 292 -14.20 4.90 7.75
N LEU A 293 -13.28 3.98 8.09
CA LEU A 293 -12.03 3.79 7.36
C LEU A 293 -12.23 3.06 6.02
N LEU A 294 -13.17 2.10 5.92
CA LEU A 294 -13.44 1.44 4.64
C LEU A 294 -14.05 2.41 3.62
N LYS A 295 -14.94 3.28 4.06
CA LYS A 295 -15.46 4.38 3.20
C LYS A 295 -14.35 5.32 2.76
N ALA A 296 -13.42 5.68 3.65
CA ALA A 296 -12.25 6.48 3.30
C ALA A 296 -11.36 5.76 2.27
N ALA A 297 -11.13 4.46 2.46
CA ALA A 297 -10.34 3.63 1.56
C ALA A 297 -10.93 3.56 0.14
N ILE A 298 -12.25 3.38 0.02
CA ILE A 298 -12.94 3.32 -1.29
C ILE A 298 -12.90 4.67 -2.02
N ARG A 299 -12.86 5.77 -1.27
CA ARG A 299 -12.79 7.14 -1.81
C ARG A 299 -11.38 7.59 -2.18
N ASP A 300 -10.35 6.90 -1.70
CA ASP A 300 -8.95 7.27 -1.94
C ASP A 300 -8.51 6.90 -3.37
N PRO A 301 -7.79 7.77 -4.10
CA PRO A 301 -7.30 7.48 -5.44
C PRO A 301 -6.08 6.55 -5.49
N ASN A 302 -5.55 6.13 -4.35
CA ASN A 302 -4.41 5.24 -4.23
C ASN A 302 -4.83 3.83 -3.78
N PRO A 303 -3.98 2.81 -3.99
CA PRO A 303 -4.29 1.46 -3.55
C PRO A 303 -4.23 1.35 -2.02
N VAL A 304 -5.27 0.78 -1.46
CA VAL A 304 -5.43 0.56 -0.02
C VAL A 304 -5.44 -0.92 0.29
N VAL A 305 -4.62 -1.35 1.23
CA VAL A 305 -4.66 -2.66 1.88
C VAL A 305 -5.41 -2.49 3.20
N PHE A 306 -6.56 -3.12 3.32
CA PHE A 306 -7.49 -2.98 4.44
C PHE A 306 -7.51 -4.31 5.23
N LEU A 307 -6.72 -4.36 6.29
CA LEU A 307 -6.49 -5.57 7.09
C LEU A 307 -7.54 -5.69 8.19
N GLU A 308 -8.51 -6.54 7.98
CA GLU A 308 -9.54 -6.87 8.95
C GLU A 308 -9.05 -7.97 9.89
N HIS A 309 -9.83 -8.28 10.92
CA HIS A 309 -9.47 -9.34 11.86
C HIS A 309 -10.66 -10.30 12.06
N GLU A 310 -10.47 -11.60 11.81
CA GLU A 310 -11.55 -12.58 11.84
C GLU A 310 -12.28 -12.60 13.19
N LEU A 311 -11.53 -12.57 14.29
CA LEU A 311 -12.11 -12.61 15.63
C LEU A 311 -12.89 -11.35 16.01
N LEU A 312 -12.75 -10.26 15.25
CA LEU A 312 -13.50 -9.02 15.49
C LEU A 312 -14.80 -8.95 14.68
N TYR A 313 -15.03 -9.80 13.69
CA TYR A 313 -16.24 -9.72 12.85
C TYR A 313 -17.56 -9.85 13.63
N GLY A 314 -17.54 -10.61 14.72
CA GLY A 314 -18.69 -10.79 15.60
C GLY A 314 -18.82 -9.74 16.71
N GLU A 315 -17.75 -8.96 16.96
CA GLU A 315 -17.76 -7.94 18.01
C GLU A 315 -18.70 -6.79 17.65
N THR A 316 -19.56 -6.41 18.59
CA THR A 316 -20.51 -5.32 18.40
C THR A 316 -19.98 -3.99 18.93
N GLY A 317 -20.42 -2.90 18.34
CA GLY A 317 -20.06 -1.56 18.77
C GLY A 317 -21.05 -0.50 18.30
N GLN A 318 -20.95 0.68 18.91
CA GLN A 318 -21.77 1.84 18.57
C GLN A 318 -21.25 2.48 17.29
N VAL A 319 -22.00 2.37 16.21
CA VAL A 319 -21.65 2.92 14.89
C VAL A 319 -22.56 4.11 14.59
N PRO A 320 -22.01 5.28 14.22
CA PRO A 320 -22.82 6.45 13.85
C PRO A 320 -23.71 6.14 12.63
N ASP A 321 -24.98 6.50 12.74
CA ASP A 321 -25.93 6.47 11.64
C ASP A 321 -25.86 7.81 10.89
N TYR A 322 -24.80 7.96 10.11
CA TYR A 322 -24.46 9.19 9.40
C TYR A 322 -23.81 8.84 8.04
N ASP A 323 -24.46 9.26 6.95
CA ASP A 323 -24.06 8.88 5.59
C ASP A 323 -22.62 9.31 5.21
N ASP A 324 -22.16 10.45 5.72
CA ASP A 324 -20.81 10.95 5.50
C ASP A 324 -19.84 10.59 6.64
N TYR A 325 -20.12 9.52 7.36
CA TYR A 325 -19.19 9.01 8.37
C TYR A 325 -17.94 8.43 7.70
N VAL A 326 -16.94 9.27 7.53
CA VAL A 326 -15.65 8.95 6.90
C VAL A 326 -14.53 9.36 7.84
N LEU A 327 -13.67 8.41 8.21
CA LEU A 327 -12.56 8.68 9.11
C LEU A 327 -11.29 9.05 8.34
N PRO A 328 -10.48 9.99 8.87
CA PRO A 328 -9.24 10.40 8.22
C PRO A 328 -8.21 9.27 8.25
N ILE A 329 -7.63 8.98 7.08
CA ILE A 329 -6.48 8.08 6.93
C ILE A 329 -5.24 8.74 7.55
N GLY A 330 -4.40 7.97 8.24
CA GLY A 330 -3.17 8.45 8.85
C GLY A 330 -3.36 9.16 10.19
N ARG A 331 -4.50 8.94 10.87
CA ARG A 331 -4.76 9.42 12.23
C ARG A 331 -4.94 8.26 13.20
N ALA A 332 -4.12 8.25 14.25
CA ALA A 332 -4.32 7.42 15.43
C ALA A 332 -5.38 8.04 16.34
N ARG A 333 -5.92 7.24 17.24
CA ARG A 333 -6.90 7.67 18.24
C ARG A 333 -6.45 7.31 19.64
N ILE A 334 -6.48 8.26 20.56
CA ILE A 334 -6.39 7.99 21.98
C ILE A 334 -7.73 7.45 22.43
N VAL A 335 -7.81 6.14 22.67
CA VAL A 335 -9.04 5.47 23.10
C VAL A 335 -9.22 5.44 24.63
N ARG A 336 -8.14 5.66 25.38
CA ARG A 336 -8.11 5.85 26.81
C ARG A 336 -7.00 6.83 27.15
N SER A 337 -7.31 7.85 27.94
CA SER A 337 -6.30 8.77 28.47
C SER A 337 -5.58 8.16 29.67
N GLY A 338 -4.29 8.43 29.80
CA GLY A 338 -3.44 8.03 30.92
C GLY A 338 -2.23 8.94 31.05
N ALA A 339 -1.44 8.78 32.11
CA ALA A 339 -0.33 9.66 32.41
C ALA A 339 0.99 8.93 32.72
N ASP A 340 0.97 7.61 32.92
CA ASP A 340 2.13 6.89 33.45
C ASP A 340 2.85 6.03 32.40
N VAL A 341 2.12 5.51 31.40
CA VAL A 341 2.65 4.68 30.31
C VAL A 341 1.76 4.76 29.08
N THR A 342 2.36 4.81 27.89
CA THR A 342 1.66 4.73 26.60
C THR A 342 1.61 3.28 26.13
N LEU A 343 0.42 2.75 25.86
CA LEU A 343 0.18 1.46 25.21
C LEU A 343 -0.25 1.73 23.77
N VAL A 344 0.49 1.25 22.78
CA VAL A 344 0.20 1.46 21.37
C VAL A 344 -0.18 0.16 20.72
N ALA A 345 -1.33 0.09 20.07
CA ALA A 345 -1.84 -1.12 19.44
C ALA A 345 -2.63 -0.82 18.16
N TYR A 346 -3.04 -1.86 17.45
CA TYR A 346 -3.99 -1.84 16.35
C TYR A 346 -4.80 -3.13 16.31
N ALA A 347 -5.88 -3.15 15.54
CA ALA A 347 -6.77 -4.30 15.41
C ALA A 347 -7.18 -4.88 16.78
N ARG A 348 -7.14 -6.21 16.92
CA ARG A 348 -7.46 -6.90 18.18
C ARG A 348 -6.55 -6.50 19.35
N GLY A 349 -5.32 -6.06 19.07
CA GLY A 349 -4.38 -5.56 20.08
C GLY A 349 -4.95 -4.43 20.95
N VAL A 350 -5.84 -3.61 20.40
CA VAL A 350 -6.46 -2.49 21.15
C VAL A 350 -7.34 -2.99 22.28
N ALA A 351 -8.14 -4.03 22.02
CA ALA A 351 -9.04 -4.58 23.07
C ALA A 351 -8.24 -5.15 24.25
N ILE A 352 -7.18 -5.92 23.99
CA ILE A 352 -6.32 -6.48 25.04
C ILE A 352 -5.50 -5.39 25.76
N ALA A 353 -5.15 -4.30 25.06
CA ALA A 353 -4.49 -3.15 25.67
C ALA A 353 -5.42 -2.39 26.62
N LEU A 354 -6.71 -2.24 26.28
CA LEU A 354 -7.71 -1.64 27.15
C LEU A 354 -7.96 -2.48 28.40
N GLU A 355 -8.06 -3.82 28.25
CA GLU A 355 -8.20 -4.72 29.40
C GLU A 355 -6.96 -4.65 30.31
N ALA A 356 -5.76 -4.59 29.74
CA ALA A 356 -4.53 -4.40 30.51
C ALA A 356 -4.51 -3.05 31.22
N ALA A 357 -4.97 -1.97 30.58
CA ALA A 357 -5.03 -0.65 31.14
C ALA A 357 -6.01 -0.56 32.32
N ASP A 358 -7.14 -1.28 32.28
CA ASP A 358 -8.05 -1.38 33.42
C ASP A 358 -7.37 -2.08 34.62
N ALA A 359 -6.71 -3.19 34.40
CA ALA A 359 -5.98 -3.90 35.45
C ALA A 359 -4.77 -3.10 35.99
N LEU A 360 -4.13 -2.28 35.18
CA LEU A 360 -3.06 -1.38 35.59
C LEU A 360 -3.58 -0.24 36.47
N SER A 361 -4.77 0.32 36.13
CA SER A 361 -5.43 1.35 36.94
C SER A 361 -5.77 0.86 38.35
N ASP A 362 -6.20 -0.42 38.49
CA ASP A 362 -6.47 -1.04 39.80
C ASP A 362 -5.27 -1.02 40.75
N ILE A 363 -4.06 -0.93 40.21
CA ILE A 363 -2.81 -0.84 40.98
C ILE A 363 -2.19 0.55 40.99
N GLY A 364 -2.89 1.55 40.44
CA GLY A 364 -2.47 2.95 40.43
C GLY A 364 -1.47 3.31 39.32
N LEU A 365 -1.48 2.60 38.21
CA LEU A 365 -0.69 2.89 37.01
C LEU A 365 -1.64 3.24 35.86
N GLU A 366 -1.74 4.54 35.52
CA GLU A 366 -2.68 5.04 34.52
C GLU A 366 -2.09 4.98 33.11
N ALA A 367 -2.54 3.98 32.33
CA ALA A 367 -2.11 3.79 30.97
C ALA A 367 -2.94 4.59 29.96
N GLU A 368 -2.27 5.32 29.05
CA GLU A 368 -2.85 5.88 27.84
C GLU A 368 -2.83 4.82 26.74
N VAL A 369 -3.98 4.58 26.09
CA VAL A 369 -4.10 3.59 25.04
C VAL A 369 -4.33 4.29 23.71
N ILE A 370 -3.45 4.01 22.74
CA ILE A 370 -3.52 4.52 21.37
C ILE A 370 -3.87 3.39 20.41
N ASP A 371 -4.94 3.60 19.64
CA ASP A 371 -5.26 2.82 18.45
C ASP A 371 -4.67 3.48 17.21
N LEU A 372 -3.77 2.78 16.53
CA LEU A 372 -3.10 3.29 15.33
C LEU A 372 -4.05 3.46 14.14
N ARG A 373 -5.01 2.57 13.94
CA ARG A 373 -5.95 2.53 12.80
C ARG A 373 -5.29 2.47 11.43
N SER A 374 -4.28 3.30 11.22
CA SER A 374 -3.49 3.42 9.99
C SER A 374 -2.05 3.01 10.27
N LEU A 375 -1.59 1.99 9.53
CA LEU A 375 -0.22 1.49 9.64
C LEU A 375 0.68 2.12 8.58
N ARG A 376 0.08 2.65 7.51
CA ARG A 376 0.74 3.48 6.51
C ARG A 376 -0.31 4.41 5.86
N PRO A 377 -0.16 5.76 6.00
CA PRO A 377 0.85 6.43 6.84
C PRO A 377 0.62 6.21 8.34
N LEU A 378 1.71 6.14 9.12
CA LEU A 378 1.65 6.10 10.59
C LEU A 378 1.47 7.51 11.15
N ASP A 379 0.64 7.65 12.18
CA ASP A 379 0.51 8.88 12.97
C ASP A 379 1.56 8.89 14.09
N VAL A 380 2.80 9.15 13.70
CA VAL A 380 3.94 9.20 14.62
C VAL A 380 3.81 10.37 15.61
N ASP A 381 3.23 11.48 15.17
CA ASP A 381 3.09 12.69 16.00
C ASP A 381 2.20 12.45 17.24
N THR A 382 1.08 11.73 17.06
CA THR A 382 0.20 11.35 18.17
C THR A 382 0.91 10.43 19.17
N VAL A 383 1.73 9.48 18.69
CA VAL A 383 2.51 8.58 19.56
C VAL A 383 3.59 9.36 20.32
N ILE A 384 4.32 10.26 19.63
CA ILE A 384 5.34 11.11 20.25
C ILE A 384 4.72 11.99 21.35
N ALA A 385 3.62 12.69 21.07
CA ALA A 385 2.96 13.54 22.05
C ALA A 385 2.50 12.76 23.30
N SER A 386 2.07 11.52 23.13
CA SER A 386 1.74 10.62 24.23
C SER A 386 2.98 10.23 25.03
N VAL A 387 4.07 9.87 24.36
CA VAL A 387 5.34 9.51 25.01
C VAL A 387 5.95 10.70 25.77
N GLU A 388 5.90 11.90 25.21
CA GLU A 388 6.34 13.12 25.91
C GLU A 388 5.55 13.37 27.20
N LYS A 389 4.30 12.95 27.26
CA LYS A 389 3.46 13.04 28.44
C LYS A 389 3.73 11.93 29.47
N THR A 390 3.88 10.68 29.00
CA THR A 390 3.94 9.48 29.86
C THR A 390 5.36 9.00 30.13
N ASN A 391 6.32 9.39 29.34
CA ASN A 391 7.75 9.05 29.38
C ASN A 391 8.06 7.55 29.17
N ARG A 392 7.07 6.73 28.80
CA ARG A 392 7.17 5.28 28.67
C ARG A 392 6.27 4.75 27.58
N MET A 393 6.72 3.73 26.88
CA MET A 393 5.93 3.12 25.81
C MET A 393 6.01 1.59 25.81
N VAL A 394 4.88 0.96 25.53
CA VAL A 394 4.74 -0.47 25.22
C VAL A 394 4.01 -0.60 23.88
N THR A 395 4.58 -1.33 22.93
CA THR A 395 3.91 -1.67 21.67
C THR A 395 3.27 -3.05 21.76
N ILE A 396 2.09 -3.21 21.14
CA ILE A 396 1.29 -4.44 21.23
C ILE A 396 0.79 -4.81 19.85
N GLU A 397 1.17 -5.98 19.35
CA GLU A 397 0.75 -6.49 18.04
C GLU A 397 0.81 -8.02 17.96
N GLU A 398 -0.01 -8.62 17.10
CA GLU A 398 -0.02 -10.08 16.88
C GLU A 398 1.14 -10.54 15.99
N GLY A 399 1.68 -9.65 15.17
CA GLY A 399 2.81 -9.90 14.30
C GLY A 399 4.07 -10.36 15.06
N TRP A 400 4.96 -11.01 14.33
CA TRP A 400 6.24 -11.43 14.88
C TRP A 400 7.12 -10.23 15.25
N PRO A 401 8.05 -10.39 16.20
CA PRO A 401 8.81 -9.24 16.73
C PRO A 401 9.79 -8.62 15.72
N ILE A 402 10.28 -9.40 14.75
CA ILE A 402 11.28 -8.92 13.78
C ILE A 402 10.61 -8.06 12.70
N CYS A 403 11.12 -6.84 12.50
CA CYS A 403 10.60 -5.89 11.51
C CYS A 403 9.11 -5.54 11.73
N SER A 404 8.66 -5.55 12.96
CA SER A 404 7.29 -5.26 13.36
C SER A 404 6.94 -3.78 13.23
N ILE A 405 5.65 -3.43 13.23
CA ILE A 405 5.17 -2.03 13.30
C ILE A 405 5.68 -1.38 14.59
N GLY A 406 5.68 -2.10 15.71
CA GLY A 406 6.23 -1.63 16.98
C GLY A 406 7.72 -1.32 16.90
N SER A 407 8.50 -2.07 16.12
CA SER A 407 9.92 -1.79 15.89
C SER A 407 10.14 -0.47 15.15
N GLU A 408 9.31 -0.16 14.14
CA GLU A 408 9.34 1.12 13.44
C GLU A 408 8.95 2.27 14.38
N LEU A 409 7.88 2.11 15.17
CA LEU A 409 7.48 3.11 16.16
C LEU A 409 8.58 3.36 17.19
N ALA A 410 9.24 2.32 17.69
CA ALA A 410 10.36 2.45 18.61
C ALA A 410 11.52 3.26 18.00
N ALA A 411 11.83 3.01 16.71
CA ALA A 411 12.85 3.77 16.00
C ALA A 411 12.45 5.25 15.80
N GLN A 412 11.18 5.53 15.49
CA GLN A 412 10.67 6.90 15.34
C GLN A 412 10.67 7.65 16.68
N VAL A 413 10.19 7.05 17.76
CA VAL A 413 10.21 7.65 19.10
C VAL A 413 11.65 7.89 19.56
N GLN A 414 12.56 6.94 19.34
CA GLN A 414 13.98 7.13 19.68
C GLN A 414 14.61 8.28 18.88
N ARG A 415 14.19 8.48 17.64
CA ARG A 415 14.73 9.57 16.80
C ARG A 415 14.21 10.95 17.21
N HIS A 416 12.94 11.03 17.60
CA HIS A 416 12.24 12.31 17.75
C HIS A 416 11.91 12.69 19.20
N ALA A 417 11.92 11.73 20.14
CA ALA A 417 11.55 11.93 21.55
C ALA A 417 12.45 11.12 22.51
N PHE A 418 13.71 10.87 22.16
CA PHE A 418 14.63 10.08 23.00
C PHE A 418 14.80 10.67 24.40
N ASP A 419 14.89 11.97 24.50
CA ASP A 419 15.06 12.71 25.76
C ASP A 419 13.80 12.70 26.64
N ALA A 420 12.66 12.31 26.11
CA ALA A 420 11.44 12.09 26.88
C ALA A 420 11.33 10.67 27.49
N LEU A 421 12.18 9.72 27.09
CA LEU A 421 12.08 8.34 27.55
C LEU A 421 12.78 8.13 28.90
N ASP A 422 12.03 7.64 29.90
CA ASP A 422 12.55 7.22 31.20
C ASP A 422 13.01 5.74 31.23
N ALA A 423 12.56 4.95 30.25
CA ALA A 423 12.82 3.51 30.17
C ALA A 423 12.98 3.05 28.72
N PRO A 424 13.60 1.90 28.46
CA PRO A 424 13.53 1.25 27.16
C PRO A 424 12.07 1.00 26.75
N ILE A 425 11.80 1.15 25.46
CA ILE A 425 10.48 0.81 24.90
C ILE A 425 10.30 -0.71 24.98
N GLU A 426 9.22 -1.16 25.59
CA GLU A 426 8.85 -2.57 25.68
C GLU A 426 7.97 -2.97 24.49
N ALA A 427 8.09 -4.23 24.06
CA ALA A 427 7.29 -4.78 22.98
C ALA A 427 6.60 -6.08 23.42
N VAL A 428 5.32 -6.21 23.12
CA VAL A 428 4.52 -7.42 23.33
C VAL A 428 4.01 -7.86 21.96
N ASN A 429 4.69 -8.83 21.37
CA ASN A 429 4.39 -9.38 20.05
C ASN A 429 3.86 -10.81 20.15
N GLY A 430 3.37 -11.33 19.04
CA GLY A 430 3.22 -12.76 18.84
C GLY A 430 4.57 -13.48 19.04
N ALA A 431 4.54 -14.71 19.54
CA ALA A 431 5.75 -15.52 19.67
C ALA A 431 6.39 -15.74 18.30
N ASP A 432 7.73 -15.74 18.25
CA ASP A 432 8.49 -15.95 17.00
C ASP A 432 8.48 -17.43 16.58
N VAL A 433 7.27 -17.93 16.31
CA VAL A 433 6.99 -19.30 15.85
C VAL A 433 5.82 -19.30 14.87
N PRO A 434 5.72 -20.25 13.94
CA PRO A 434 4.50 -20.49 13.19
C PRO A 434 3.34 -20.80 14.14
N MET A 435 2.12 -20.32 13.83
CA MET A 435 0.96 -20.51 14.70
C MET A 435 0.66 -21.99 14.94
N PRO A 436 0.63 -22.44 16.20
CA PRO A 436 0.30 -23.82 16.54
C PRO A 436 -1.18 -24.14 16.30
N TYR A 437 -1.50 -25.43 16.04
CA TYR A 437 -2.88 -25.89 15.91
C TYR A 437 -3.58 -26.08 17.26
N ALA A 438 -2.86 -26.56 18.28
CA ALA A 438 -3.44 -26.85 19.59
C ALA A 438 -3.83 -25.55 20.32
N GLU A 439 -5.07 -25.45 20.80
CA GLU A 439 -5.65 -24.26 21.43
C GLU A 439 -4.79 -23.64 22.54
N ASN A 440 -4.23 -24.48 23.41
CA ASN A 440 -3.37 -24.02 24.48
C ASN A 440 -2.07 -23.40 23.98
N LEU A 441 -1.51 -23.93 22.88
CA LEU A 441 -0.28 -23.39 22.27
C LEU A 441 -0.59 -22.15 21.41
N GLU A 442 -1.71 -22.13 20.68
CA GLU A 442 -2.19 -20.95 19.95
C GLU A 442 -2.32 -19.77 20.91
N ARG A 443 -2.99 -19.97 22.05
CA ARG A 443 -3.12 -18.93 23.07
C ARG A 443 -1.76 -18.44 23.60
N LEU A 444 -0.78 -19.35 23.79
CA LEU A 444 0.56 -18.97 24.24
C LEU A 444 1.38 -18.23 23.17
N ALA A 445 1.07 -18.45 21.90
CA ALA A 445 1.72 -17.78 20.78
C ALA A 445 1.22 -16.35 20.55
N LEU A 446 0.07 -15.97 21.13
CA LEU A 446 -0.54 -14.66 20.97
C LEU A 446 -0.22 -13.73 22.15
N PRO A 447 -0.21 -12.40 21.93
CA PRO A 447 -0.11 -11.42 23.00
C PRO A 447 -1.21 -11.62 24.05
N GLN A 448 -0.83 -11.58 25.34
CA GLN A 448 -1.73 -11.76 26.46
C GLN A 448 -1.77 -10.51 27.35
N VAL A 449 -2.89 -10.22 27.95
CA VAL A 449 -3.08 -9.12 28.92
C VAL A 449 -2.00 -9.13 30.00
N ALA A 450 -1.69 -10.30 30.56
CA ALA A 450 -0.66 -10.43 31.59
C ALA A 450 0.75 -10.02 31.13
N GLN A 451 1.09 -10.24 29.84
CA GLN A 451 2.35 -9.82 29.26
C GLN A 451 2.43 -8.30 29.12
N ILE A 452 1.31 -7.65 28.73
CA ILE A 452 1.21 -6.20 28.62
C ILE A 452 1.35 -5.56 30.01
N ILE A 453 0.67 -6.08 31.02
CA ILE A 453 0.79 -5.62 32.41
C ILE A 453 2.23 -5.74 32.88
N ALA A 454 2.88 -6.89 32.62
CA ALA A 454 4.27 -7.10 33.01
C ALA A 454 5.23 -6.14 32.30
N ALA A 455 5.02 -5.88 30.99
CA ALA A 455 5.82 -4.92 30.20
C ALA A 455 5.61 -3.48 30.73
N ALA A 456 4.38 -3.06 30.95
CA ALA A 456 4.08 -1.75 31.52
C ALA A 456 4.70 -1.54 32.91
N LYS A 457 4.64 -2.56 33.78
CA LYS A 457 5.30 -2.52 35.09
C LYS A 457 6.82 -2.40 34.98
N ARG A 458 7.45 -3.11 34.02
CA ARG A 458 8.90 -2.97 33.76
C ARG A 458 9.25 -1.56 33.29
N ALA A 459 8.52 -1.05 32.31
CA ALA A 459 8.73 0.30 31.78
C ALA A 459 8.53 1.38 32.86
N ALA A 460 7.58 1.17 33.78
CA ALA A 460 7.31 2.10 34.88
C ALA A 460 8.19 1.89 36.13
N TYR A 461 9.12 0.92 36.13
CA TYR A 461 9.89 0.51 37.33
C TYR A 461 8.98 0.23 38.54
N PHE A 462 7.77 -0.21 38.25
CA PHE A 462 6.74 -0.44 39.25
C PHE A 462 7.10 -1.65 40.13
N ARG A 463 7.10 -1.46 41.44
CA ARG A 463 7.34 -2.54 42.41
C ARG A 463 6.02 -2.89 43.11
N ASP A 464 5.66 -4.14 43.03
CA ASP A 464 4.50 -4.63 43.84
C ASP A 464 4.80 -4.41 45.33
N ALA A 465 3.83 -3.89 46.06
CA ALA A 465 4.00 -3.50 47.48
C ALA A 465 4.31 -4.69 48.43
N THR A 466 4.46 -5.91 47.89
CA THR A 466 4.66 -7.17 48.63
C THR A 466 5.85 -8.01 48.15
N ALA A 467 6.84 -7.41 47.50
CA ALA A 467 8.06 -8.12 47.09
C ALA A 467 9.24 -7.86 48.10
#